data_4b2bff3ebd8407dfaeed2b95de964557
#
_entry.id   4b2bff3ebd8407dfaeed2b95de964557
#
_cell.length_a   1.000
_cell.length_b   1.000
_cell.length_c   1.000
_cell.angle_alpha   90.00
_cell.angle_beta   90.00
_cell.angle_gamma   90.00
#
_symmetry.space_group_name_H-M   'P 1'
#
loop_
_entity.id
_entity.type
_entity.pdbx_description
1 polymer ?
#
loop_
_entity_poly.entity_id
_entity_poly.type
_entity_poly.pdbx_seq_one_letter_code
_entity_poly.pdbx_strand_id
1 'polypeptide(L)'
;ETIIYEGRKFKSYRGMGSIEAMQKGSKDRYFQDTEDDFNKLVPEGISGRVPFKGKLQEVMHQLIGGLRAGMGYCGSADIEALKQAKFIRITAAGVRESHPHDVTITREAPNYSVS
;
A
#
# COMPACT_ATOMS: atom_id res chain seq x y z
N GLU A 1 14.67 -2.85 4.80
CA GLU A 1 15.07 -2.71 6.20
C GLU A 1 13.86 -2.64 7.11
N THR A 2 13.92 -3.32 8.27
CA THR A 2 12.86 -3.30 9.27
C THR A 2 13.16 -2.25 10.32
N ILE A 3 12.18 -1.41 10.62
CA ILE A 3 12.31 -0.30 11.56
C ILE A 3 11.32 -0.53 12.71
N ILE A 4 11.78 -0.26 13.95
CA ILE A 4 10.89 -0.22 15.10
C ILE A 4 10.66 1.25 15.47
N TYR A 5 9.41 1.65 15.51
CA TYR A 5 9.01 3.02 15.84
C TYR A 5 7.78 2.98 16.76
N GLU A 6 7.88 3.61 17.90
CA GLU A 6 6.82 3.62 18.92
C GLU A 6 6.26 2.22 19.22
N GLY A 7 7.16 1.23 19.33
CA GLY A 7 6.80 -0.15 19.64
C GLY A 7 6.19 -0.95 18.50
N ARG A 8 6.11 -0.38 17.30
CA ARG A 8 5.54 -1.02 16.11
C ARG A 8 6.59 -1.27 15.05
N LYS A 9 6.39 -2.33 14.28
CA LYS A 9 7.28 -2.66 13.17
C LYS A 9 6.84 -1.98 11.88
N PHE A 10 7.83 -1.46 11.17
CA PHE A 10 7.65 -0.83 9.87
C PHE A 10 8.72 -1.32 8.91
N LYS A 11 8.47 -1.16 7.63
CA LYS A 11 9.48 -1.32 6.58
C LYS A 11 9.86 0.04 6.06
N SER A 12 11.15 0.24 5.83
CA SER A 12 11.62 1.49 5.22
C SER A 12 11.18 1.54 3.76
N TYR A 13 10.82 2.72 3.34
CA TYR A 13 10.46 3.01 1.95
C TYR A 13 11.24 4.24 1.50
N ARG A 14 11.72 4.21 0.27
CA ARG A 14 12.29 5.40 -0.33
C ARG A 14 12.04 5.40 -1.84
N GLY A 15 11.67 6.57 -2.34
CA GLY A 15 11.55 6.77 -3.77
C GLY A 15 12.93 6.86 -4.42
N MET A 16 13.01 6.56 -5.69
CA MET A 16 14.26 6.60 -6.45
C MET A 16 14.91 7.98 -6.44
N GLY A 17 14.10 9.03 -6.43
CA GLY A 17 14.57 10.40 -6.39
C GLY A 17 14.75 10.99 -5.00
N SER A 18 14.67 10.17 -3.93
CA SER A 18 14.92 10.65 -2.58
C SER A 18 16.40 10.84 -2.34
N ILE A 19 16.76 11.70 -1.37
CA ILE A 19 18.16 11.96 -1.04
C ILE A 19 18.86 10.66 -0.66
N GLU A 20 18.25 9.83 0.16
CA GLU A 20 18.82 8.57 0.62
C GLU A 20 19.07 7.60 -0.55
N ALA A 21 18.13 7.51 -1.48
CA ALA A 21 18.31 6.66 -2.66
C ALA A 21 19.42 7.19 -3.56
N MET A 22 19.50 8.50 -3.75
CA MET A 22 20.59 9.12 -4.54
C MET A 22 21.94 8.90 -3.90
N GLN A 23 22.04 8.99 -2.57
CA GLN A 23 23.28 8.75 -1.84
C GLN A 23 23.77 7.31 -1.97
N LYS A 24 22.84 6.34 -2.06
CA LYS A 24 23.17 4.91 -2.04
C LYS A 24 23.33 4.27 -3.41
N GLY A 25 23.33 5.04 -4.47
CA GLY A 25 23.65 4.51 -5.78
C GLY A 25 22.71 4.87 -6.92
N SER A 26 21.63 5.59 -6.64
CA SER A 26 20.75 6.04 -7.71
C SER A 26 21.26 7.26 -8.44
N LYS A 27 22.37 7.87 -7.96
CA LYS A 27 22.91 9.09 -8.56
C LYS A 27 23.38 8.90 -9.99
N ASP A 28 23.89 7.71 -10.36
CA ASP A 28 24.25 7.42 -11.74
C ASP A 28 23.04 7.53 -12.67
N ARG A 29 21.89 7.16 -12.16
CA ARG A 29 20.63 7.24 -12.88
C ARG A 29 20.20 8.67 -13.15
N TYR A 30 20.65 9.60 -12.29
CA TYR A 30 20.35 11.03 -12.40
C TYR A 30 21.56 11.81 -12.89
N PHE A 31 22.59 11.11 -13.41
CA PHE A 31 23.80 11.72 -13.97
C PHE A 31 24.59 12.56 -12.98
N GLN A 32 24.65 12.11 -11.73
CA GLN A 32 25.39 12.79 -10.68
C GLN A 32 26.72 12.09 -10.46
N ASP A 33 27.77 12.65 -11.04
CA ASP A 33 29.09 11.99 -11.09
C ASP A 33 30.02 12.34 -9.94
N THR A 34 29.75 13.39 -9.19
CA THR A 34 30.66 13.86 -8.16
C THR A 34 29.93 14.14 -6.84
N GLU A 35 30.70 14.08 -5.74
CA GLU A 35 30.19 14.41 -4.43
C GLU A 35 29.78 15.89 -4.33
N ASP A 36 30.44 16.74 -5.08
CA ASP A 36 30.13 18.18 -5.10
C ASP A 36 28.71 18.42 -5.61
N ASP A 37 28.25 17.57 -6.53
CA ASP A 37 26.90 17.69 -7.08
C ASP A 37 25.83 17.22 -6.11
N PHE A 38 26.21 16.45 -5.10
CA PHE A 38 25.26 15.94 -4.11
C PHE A 38 24.47 17.07 -3.44
N ASN A 39 25.15 18.15 -3.07
CA ASN A 39 24.50 19.31 -2.44
C ASN A 39 23.59 20.08 -3.38
N LYS A 40 23.68 19.78 -4.68
CA LYS A 40 22.88 20.44 -5.71
C LYS A 40 21.68 19.58 -6.12
N LEU A 41 21.59 18.34 -5.60
CA LEU A 41 20.50 17.44 -5.91
C LEU A 41 19.18 17.98 -5.37
N VAL A 42 18.16 17.95 -6.22
CA VAL A 42 16.80 18.28 -5.84
C VAL A 42 16.06 16.97 -5.69
N PRO A 43 15.67 16.57 -4.48
CA PRO A 43 14.96 15.32 -4.29
C PRO A 43 13.57 15.39 -4.92
N GLU A 44 13.26 14.42 -5.76
CA GLU A 44 11.96 14.28 -6.40
C GLU A 44 11.10 13.20 -5.72
N GLY A 45 11.73 12.35 -4.94
CA GLY A 45 11.06 11.29 -4.20
C GLY A 45 11.13 11.52 -2.71
N ILE A 46 10.38 10.72 -2.00
CA ILE A 46 10.31 10.79 -0.54
C ILE A 46 10.92 9.55 0.09
N SER A 47 11.33 9.69 1.34
CA SER A 47 11.65 8.58 2.22
C SER A 47 10.55 8.47 3.26
N GLY A 48 10.22 7.25 3.66
CA GLY A 48 9.19 7.04 4.63
C GLY A 48 9.23 5.64 5.21
N ARG A 49 8.20 5.31 5.91
CA ARG A 49 8.01 3.97 6.44
C ARG A 49 6.58 3.51 6.19
N VAL A 50 6.42 2.21 6.00
CA VAL A 50 5.11 1.58 5.86
C VAL A 50 4.96 0.52 6.94
N PRO A 51 3.74 0.32 7.45
CA PRO A 51 3.53 -0.70 8.47
C PRO A 51 3.95 -2.08 7.98
N PHE A 52 4.59 -2.84 8.85
CA PHE A 52 4.95 -4.23 8.55
C PHE A 52 3.69 -5.08 8.51
N LYS A 53 3.49 -5.80 7.41
CA LYS A 53 2.28 -6.60 7.17
C LYS A 53 2.49 -8.10 7.27
N GLY A 54 3.66 -8.56 7.68
CA GLY A 54 3.98 -9.97 7.78
C GLY A 54 4.62 -10.53 6.53
N LYS A 55 4.57 -11.84 6.38
CA LYS A 55 5.18 -12.51 5.24
C LYS A 55 4.37 -12.27 3.97
N LEU A 56 5.06 -12.23 2.83
CA LEU A 56 4.41 -12.09 1.53
C LEU A 56 3.35 -13.15 1.31
N GLN A 57 3.62 -14.38 1.70
CA GLN A 57 2.67 -15.50 1.54
C GLN A 57 1.35 -15.19 2.24
N GLU A 58 1.40 -14.64 3.44
CA GLU A 58 0.21 -14.30 4.22
C GLU A 58 -0.57 -13.17 3.55
N VAL A 59 0.13 -12.15 3.07
CA VAL A 59 -0.50 -11.03 2.37
C VAL A 59 -1.15 -11.50 1.07
N MET A 60 -0.45 -12.33 0.29
CA MET A 60 -1.01 -12.89 -0.95
C MET A 60 -2.23 -13.74 -0.69
N HIS A 61 -2.22 -14.52 0.39
CA HIS A 61 -3.38 -15.32 0.78
C HIS A 61 -4.61 -14.44 1.04
N GLN A 62 -4.41 -13.32 1.75
CA GLN A 62 -5.49 -12.37 2.01
C GLN A 62 -6.02 -11.73 0.71
N LEU A 63 -5.11 -11.33 -0.18
CA LEU A 63 -5.51 -10.71 -1.44
C LEU A 63 -6.29 -11.68 -2.33
N ILE A 64 -5.82 -12.93 -2.44
CA ILE A 64 -6.50 -13.96 -3.21
C ILE A 64 -7.87 -14.27 -2.59
N GLY A 65 -7.94 -14.35 -1.27
CA GLY A 65 -9.20 -14.56 -0.58
C GLY A 65 -10.22 -13.44 -0.87
N GLY A 66 -9.74 -12.19 -0.87
CA GLY A 66 -10.58 -11.05 -1.24
C GLY A 66 -11.07 -11.11 -2.68
N LEU A 67 -10.19 -11.48 -3.60
CA LEU A 67 -10.55 -11.66 -5.01
C LEU A 67 -11.62 -12.74 -5.17
N ARG A 68 -11.41 -13.90 -4.55
CA ARG A 68 -12.40 -15.01 -4.60
C ARG A 68 -13.75 -14.61 -4.01
N ALA A 69 -13.73 -13.90 -2.90
CA ALA A 69 -14.97 -13.40 -2.29
C ALA A 69 -15.69 -12.44 -3.23
N GLY A 70 -14.96 -11.53 -3.85
CA GLY A 70 -15.53 -10.60 -4.83
C GLY A 70 -16.12 -11.31 -6.03
N MET A 71 -15.44 -12.34 -6.54
CA MET A 71 -15.98 -13.17 -7.62
C MET A 71 -17.27 -13.85 -7.20
N GLY A 72 -17.31 -14.38 -5.97
CA GLY A 72 -18.52 -14.99 -5.44
C GLY A 72 -19.69 -14.02 -5.36
N TYR A 73 -19.46 -12.82 -4.87
CA TYR A 73 -20.51 -11.78 -4.78
C TYR A 73 -21.02 -11.36 -6.16
N CYS A 74 -20.15 -11.34 -7.16
CA CYS A 74 -20.54 -10.96 -8.52
C CYS A 74 -21.05 -12.13 -9.36
N GLY A 75 -21.06 -13.34 -8.81
CA GLY A 75 -21.45 -14.54 -9.56
C GLY A 75 -20.52 -14.87 -10.71
N SER A 76 -19.22 -14.52 -10.57
CA SER A 76 -18.23 -14.68 -11.64
C SER A 76 -17.45 -15.97 -11.44
N ALA A 77 -17.50 -16.85 -12.45
CA ALA A 77 -16.83 -18.15 -12.38
C ALA A 77 -15.31 -18.06 -12.60
N ASP A 78 -14.86 -17.00 -13.27
CA ASP A 78 -13.45 -16.75 -13.56
C ASP A 78 -13.17 -15.25 -13.64
N ILE A 79 -11.91 -14.90 -13.83
CA ILE A 79 -11.49 -13.50 -13.87
C ILE A 79 -12.07 -12.78 -15.09
N GLU A 80 -12.16 -13.44 -16.22
CA GLU A 80 -12.72 -12.82 -17.43
C GLU A 80 -14.19 -12.46 -17.22
N ALA A 81 -14.95 -13.32 -16.55
CA ALA A 81 -16.34 -13.02 -16.17
C ALA A 81 -16.39 -11.84 -15.19
N LEU A 82 -15.46 -11.79 -14.25
CA LEU A 82 -15.39 -10.70 -13.28
C LEU A 82 -15.15 -9.34 -13.96
N LYS A 83 -14.37 -9.30 -15.03
CA LYS A 83 -14.13 -8.07 -15.79
C LYS A 83 -15.38 -7.52 -16.43
N GLN A 84 -16.41 -8.33 -16.59
CA GLN A 84 -17.71 -7.91 -17.14
C GLN A 84 -18.70 -7.47 -16.06
N ALA A 85 -18.31 -7.54 -14.79
CA ALA A 85 -19.17 -7.10 -13.69
C ALA A 85 -19.47 -5.61 -13.82
N LYS A 86 -20.70 -5.25 -13.47
CA LYS A 86 -21.15 -3.87 -13.57
C LYS A 86 -20.87 -3.13 -12.26
N PHE A 87 -20.79 -1.82 -12.37
CA PHE A 87 -20.51 -0.93 -11.24
C PHE A 87 -21.67 0.02 -11.04
N ILE A 88 -21.86 0.43 -9.81
CA ILE A 88 -22.70 1.57 -9.47
C ILE A 88 -21.83 2.65 -8.84
N ARG A 89 -22.21 3.90 -9.05
CA ARG A 89 -21.55 5.01 -8.39
C ARG A 89 -22.21 5.23 -7.04
N ILE A 90 -21.39 5.36 -6.00
CA ILE A 90 -21.88 5.68 -4.67
C ILE A 90 -21.18 6.93 -4.15
N THR A 91 -21.82 7.58 -3.17
CA THR A 91 -21.24 8.75 -2.51
C THR A 91 -20.40 8.33 -1.32
N ALA A 92 -19.63 9.29 -0.76
CA ALA A 92 -18.90 9.04 0.48
C ALA A 92 -19.84 8.62 1.62
N ALA A 93 -21.04 9.20 1.68
CA ALA A 93 -22.04 8.80 2.66
C ALA A 93 -22.50 7.36 2.44
N GLY A 94 -22.66 6.95 1.19
CA GLY A 94 -23.02 5.57 0.84
C GLY A 94 -21.93 4.59 1.24
N VAL A 95 -20.66 4.94 1.06
CA VAL A 95 -19.53 4.11 1.51
C VAL A 95 -19.59 3.94 3.02
N ARG A 96 -19.77 5.02 3.76
CA ARG A 96 -19.88 4.97 5.22
C ARG A 96 -21.04 4.07 5.67
N GLU A 97 -22.18 4.19 5.03
CA GLU A 97 -23.36 3.42 5.37
C GLU A 97 -23.19 1.93 5.09
N SER A 98 -22.37 1.58 4.09
CA SER A 98 -22.11 0.17 3.72
C SER A 98 -21.10 -0.51 4.65
N HIS A 99 -20.37 0.25 5.47
CA HIS A 99 -19.43 -0.27 6.44
C HIS A 99 -20.04 -0.28 7.83
N PRO A 100 -19.41 -0.97 8.80
CA PRO A 100 -19.90 -0.91 10.18
C PRO A 100 -19.95 0.54 10.68
N HIS A 101 -21.09 0.94 11.20
CA HIS A 101 -21.28 2.26 11.77
C HIS A 101 -22.13 2.15 13.04
N ASP A 102 -22.05 3.19 13.87
CA ASP A 102 -22.78 3.24 15.15
C ASP A 102 -22.44 2.08 16.10
N VAL A 103 -21.24 1.51 15.93
CA VAL A 103 -20.70 0.48 16.82
C VAL A 103 -19.26 0.80 17.12
N THR A 104 -18.81 0.41 18.32
CA THR A 104 -17.41 0.48 18.68
C THR A 104 -16.74 -0.82 18.24
N ILE A 105 -15.79 -0.73 17.33
CA ILE A 105 -15.08 -1.90 16.83
C ILE A 105 -14.06 -2.34 17.87
N THR A 106 -14.19 -3.56 18.37
CA THR A 106 -13.27 -4.13 19.37
C THR A 106 -12.25 -5.08 18.75
N ARG A 107 -12.51 -5.56 17.52
CA ARG A 107 -11.59 -6.40 16.76
C ARG A 107 -11.73 -6.09 15.28
N GLU A 108 -10.64 -5.71 14.63
CA GLU A 108 -10.62 -5.47 13.20
C GLU A 108 -10.50 -6.78 12.42
N ALA A 109 -11.10 -6.82 11.24
CA ALA A 109 -10.84 -7.88 10.28
C ALA A 109 -9.54 -7.60 9.52
N PRO A 110 -8.84 -8.65 8.98
CA PRO A 110 -7.58 -8.44 8.25
C PRO A 110 -7.68 -7.47 7.08
N ASN A 111 -8.82 -7.44 6.41
CA ASN A 111 -9.05 -6.59 5.23
C ASN A 111 -9.86 -5.34 5.53
N TYR A 112 -10.03 -5.01 6.80
CA TYR A 112 -10.76 -3.83 7.22
C TYR A 112 -10.02 -3.16 8.38
N SER A 113 -9.75 -1.87 8.25
CA SER A 113 -9.12 -1.09 9.31
C SER A 113 -9.93 0.17 9.58
N VAL A 114 -9.80 0.68 10.80
CA VAL A 114 -10.55 1.84 11.26
C VAL A 114 -9.91 3.16 10.80
N SER A 115 -8.64 3.11 10.48
CA SER A 115 -7.86 4.30 10.11
C SER A 115 -8.14 4.81 8.72
#